data_8c73ed4116f546d7d0ed231097f4e5ed
#
_entry.id   8c73ed4116f546d7d0ed231097f4e5ed
#
_cell.length_a   1.000
_cell.length_b   1.000
_cell.length_c   1.000
_cell.angle_alpha   90.00
_cell.angle_beta   90.00
_cell.angle_gamma   90.00
#
_symmetry.space_group_name_H-M   'P 1'
#
loop_
_entity.id
_entity.type
_entity.pdbx_description
1 polymer ?
#
loop_
_entity_poly.entity_id
_entity_poly.type
_entity_poly.pdbx_seq_one_letter_code
_entity_poly.pdbx_strand_id
1 'polypeptide(L)' 'GSEMCIRDSPKTVRGRLLTYFSAQAARSGSLQFEIPFNRQQLADYLNLDRSALSKELCKMRDEGLLEFDKNRFVLKQLPE' A
#
# COMPACT_ATOMS: atom_id res chain seq x y z
N GLY A 1 4.40 -19.12 4.43
CA GLY A 1 3.63 -18.66 3.56
C GLY A 1 2.88 -17.40 3.84
N SER A 2 1.80 -17.30 3.17
CA SER A 2 1.01 -16.09 3.22
C SER A 2 0.44 -15.83 4.59
N GLU A 3 0.29 -16.86 5.38
CA GLU A 3 -0.26 -16.67 6.72
C GLU A 3 0.61 -15.78 7.58
N MET A 4 1.86 -15.71 7.24
CA MET A 4 2.76 -14.88 8.03
C MET A 4 2.31 -13.44 8.06
N CYS A 5 1.77 -12.97 6.96
CA CYS A 5 1.31 -11.58 6.92
C CYS A 5 0.20 -11.35 7.92
N ILE A 6 -0.64 -12.34 8.10
CA ILE A 6 -1.75 -12.22 9.04
C ILE A 6 -1.23 -12.32 10.46
N ARG A 7 -0.37 -13.28 10.70
CA ARG A 7 0.14 -13.52 12.04
C ARG A 7 0.95 -12.32 12.53
N ASP A 8 1.71 -11.74 11.62
CA ASP A 8 2.53 -10.59 11.93
C ASP A 8 1.84 -9.31 11.53
N SER A 9 0.58 -9.18 11.85
CA SER A 9 -0.19 -8.01 11.44
C SER A 9 0.62 -6.75 11.56
N PRO A 10 0.71 -6.00 10.47
CA PRO A 10 1.52 -4.78 10.51
C PRO A 10 0.89 -3.75 11.45
N LYS A 11 1.73 -3.15 12.24
CA LYS A 11 1.31 -2.11 13.17
C LYS A 11 1.70 -0.74 12.67
N THR A 12 2.51 -0.69 11.64
CA THR A 12 2.97 0.57 11.08
C THR A 12 2.14 0.94 9.88
N VAL A 13 2.15 2.22 9.55
CA VAL A 13 1.46 2.71 8.38
C VAL A 13 2.02 2.03 7.13
N ARG A 14 3.34 1.97 7.05
CA ARG A 14 4.00 1.34 5.91
C ARG A 14 3.58 -0.11 5.75
N GLY A 15 3.57 -0.85 6.84
CA GLY A 15 3.21 -2.26 6.79
C GLY A 15 1.80 -2.46 6.26
N ARG A 16 0.86 -1.65 6.74
CA ARG A 16 -0.52 -1.74 6.28
C ARG A 16 -0.64 -1.42 4.80
N LEU A 17 0.06 -0.38 4.36
CA LEU A 17 0.03 0.00 2.97
C LEU A 17 0.63 -1.08 2.08
N LEU A 18 1.76 -1.63 2.48
CA LEU A 18 2.40 -2.67 1.67
C LEU A 18 1.53 -3.91 1.59
N THR A 19 0.91 -4.29 2.71
CA THR A 19 0.02 -5.44 2.71
C THR A 19 -1.15 -5.23 1.75
N TYR A 20 -1.74 -4.05 1.80
CA TYR A 20 -2.85 -3.74 0.93
C TYR A 20 -2.42 -3.74 -0.53
N PHE A 21 -1.31 -3.09 -0.83
CA PHE A 21 -0.86 -2.99 -2.21
C PHE A 21 -0.42 -4.34 -2.76
N SER A 22 0.21 -5.16 -1.93
CA SER A 22 0.55 -6.51 -2.35
C SER A 22 -0.68 -7.30 -2.74
N ALA A 23 -1.74 -7.18 -1.94
CA ALA A 23 -2.99 -7.86 -2.24
C ALA A 23 -3.59 -7.36 -3.55
N GLN A 24 -3.54 -6.06 -3.77
CA GLN A 24 -4.07 -5.50 -5.01
C GLN A 24 -3.27 -5.96 -6.21
N ALA A 25 -1.95 -5.99 -6.08
CA ALA A 25 -1.09 -6.47 -7.16
C ALA A 25 -1.39 -7.92 -7.48
N ALA A 26 -1.58 -8.73 -6.46
CA ALA A 26 -1.89 -10.14 -6.66
C ALA A 26 -3.23 -10.32 -7.38
N ARG A 27 -4.21 -9.52 -6.99
CA ARG A 27 -5.52 -9.61 -7.63
C ARG A 27 -5.48 -9.15 -9.08
N SER A 28 -4.71 -8.13 -9.33
CA SER A 28 -4.60 -7.57 -10.67
C SER A 28 -3.68 -8.40 -11.56
N GLY A 29 -2.81 -9.18 -10.96
CA GLY A 29 -1.83 -9.95 -11.70
C GLY A 29 -0.70 -9.09 -12.24
N SER A 30 -0.53 -7.90 -11.68
CA SER A 30 0.47 -6.96 -12.15
C SER A 30 0.87 -6.06 -11.00
N LEU A 31 2.07 -5.54 -11.07
CA LEU A 31 2.53 -4.58 -10.08
C LEU A 31 1.87 -3.21 -10.25
N GLN A 32 1.26 -3.00 -11.39
CA GLN A 32 0.54 -1.76 -11.65
C GLN A 32 -0.94 -2.00 -11.52
N PHE A 33 -1.59 -1.20 -10.71
CA PHE A 33 -3.01 -1.36 -10.45
C PHE A 33 -3.63 -0.03 -10.08
N GLU A 34 -4.94 0.00 -10.14
CA GLU A 34 -5.70 1.18 -9.79
C GLU A 34 -6.64 0.80 -8.66
N ILE A 35 -6.74 1.67 -7.66
CA ILE A 35 -7.61 1.39 -6.51
C ILE A 35 -8.86 2.27 -6.60
N PRO A 36 -9.97 1.80 -6.05
CA PRO A 36 -11.22 2.55 -6.08
C PRO A 36 -11.31 3.63 -5.02
N PHE A 37 -10.27 3.81 -4.23
CA PHE A 37 -10.27 4.74 -3.12
C PHE A 37 -9.42 5.96 -3.43
N ASN A 38 -9.88 7.12 -2.96
CA ASN A 38 -8.99 8.28 -2.91
C ASN A 38 -8.18 8.19 -1.61
N ARG A 39 -7.35 9.19 -1.34
CA ARG A 39 -6.49 9.15 -0.16
C ARG A 39 -7.29 9.07 1.13
N GLN A 40 -8.35 9.85 1.23
CA GLN A 40 -9.17 9.85 2.42
C GLN A 40 -9.84 8.49 2.62
N GLN A 41 -10.38 7.93 1.55
CA GLN A 41 -11.06 6.65 1.63
C GLN A 41 -10.09 5.53 1.98
N LEU A 42 -8.90 5.58 1.40
CA LEU A 42 -7.89 4.57 1.69
C LEU A 42 -7.47 4.62 3.15
N ALA A 43 -7.28 5.82 3.68
CA ALA A 43 -6.94 5.98 5.08
C ALA A 43 -8.04 5.40 5.98
N ASP A 44 -9.28 5.69 5.64
CA ASP A 44 -10.41 5.14 6.40
C ASP A 44 -10.44 3.62 6.32
N TYR A 45 -10.22 3.10 5.13
CA TYR A 45 -10.25 1.66 4.92
C TYR A 45 -9.17 0.96 5.75
N LEU A 46 -7.99 1.55 5.80
CA LEU A 46 -6.87 0.98 6.53
C LEU A 46 -6.84 1.42 7.98
N ASN A 47 -7.81 2.24 8.37
CA ASN A 47 -7.88 2.75 9.74
C ASN A 47 -6.62 3.54 10.10
N LEU A 48 -6.23 4.41 9.18
CA LEU A 48 -5.04 5.24 9.33
C LEU A 48 -5.43 6.70 9.28
N ASP A 49 -4.53 7.54 9.77
CA ASP A 49 -4.68 8.97 9.64
C ASP A 49 -4.29 9.39 8.21
N ARG A 50 -5.09 10.27 7.62
CA ARG A 50 -4.83 10.69 6.24
C ARG A 50 -3.45 11.33 6.09
N SER A 51 -3.06 12.13 7.07
CA SER A 51 -1.75 12.77 7.03
C SER A 51 -0.64 11.75 7.08
N ALA A 52 -0.78 10.75 7.95
CA ALA A 52 0.23 9.70 8.07
C ALA A 52 0.30 8.89 6.78
N LEU A 53 -0.85 8.60 6.19
CA LEU A 53 -0.91 7.87 4.93
C LEU A 53 -0.15 8.62 3.83
N SER A 54 -0.46 9.89 3.68
CA SER A 54 0.15 10.70 2.65
C SER A 54 1.65 10.80 2.85
N LYS A 55 2.07 11.03 4.07
CA LYS A 55 3.48 11.16 4.41
C LYS A 55 4.23 9.87 4.09
N GLU A 56 3.64 8.74 4.46
CA GLU A 56 4.29 7.46 4.22
C GLU A 56 4.38 7.15 2.73
N LEU A 57 3.34 7.48 1.98
CA LEU A 57 3.36 7.27 0.54
C LEU A 57 4.49 8.05 -0.12
N CYS A 58 4.65 9.30 0.25
CA CYS A 58 5.74 10.12 -0.28
C CYS A 58 7.08 9.51 0.06
N LYS A 59 7.21 9.05 1.29
CA LYS A 59 8.46 8.46 1.76
C LYS A 59 8.79 7.20 0.98
N MET A 60 7.81 6.34 0.79
CA MET A 60 8.01 5.11 0.04
C MET A 60 8.36 5.39 -1.40
N ARG A 61 7.76 6.42 -1.99
CA ARG A 61 8.11 6.82 -3.34
C ARG A 61 9.56 7.30 -3.42
N ASP A 62 9.97 8.08 -2.45
CA ASP A 62 11.36 8.57 -2.40
C ASP A 62 12.34 7.42 -2.30
N GLU A 63 11.97 6.38 -1.58
CA GLU A 63 12.83 5.22 -1.42
C GLU A 63 12.82 4.32 -2.64
N GLY A 64 11.94 4.57 -3.58
CA GLY A 64 11.86 3.76 -4.77
C GLY A 64 11.10 2.46 -4.58
N LEU A 65 10.30 2.37 -3.53
CA LEU A 65 9.49 1.18 -3.29
C LEU A 65 8.28 1.13 -4.19
N LEU A 66 7.71 2.29 -4.49
CA LEU A 66 6.53 2.36 -5.34
C LEU A 66 6.42 3.74 -5.96
N GLU A 67 5.52 3.82 -6.91
CA GLU A 67 5.12 5.10 -7.48
C GLU A 67 3.62 5.17 -7.49
N PHE A 68 3.11 6.37 -7.54
CA PHE A 68 1.66 6.55 -7.58
C PHE A 68 1.31 7.83 -8.31
N ASP A 69 0.12 7.81 -8.90
CA ASP A 69 -0.41 8.96 -9.62
C ASP A 69 -1.91 8.89 -9.48
N LYS A 70 -2.48 9.84 -8.75
CA LYS A 70 -3.91 9.84 -8.45
C LYS A 70 -4.29 8.50 -7.81
N ASN A 71 -5.12 7.71 -8.49
CA ASN A 71 -5.56 6.43 -7.93
C ASN A 71 -4.74 5.25 -8.45
N ARG A 72 -3.75 5.52 -9.29
CA ARG A 72 -2.95 4.47 -9.89
C ARG A 72 -1.68 4.29 -9.08
N PHE A 73 -1.36 3.04 -8.81
CA PHE A 73 -0.18 2.70 -8.04
C PHE A 73 0.66 1.68 -8.79
N VAL A 74 1.96 1.82 -8.68
CA VAL A 74 2.91 0.88 -9.28
C VAL A 74 3.90 0.48 -8.21
N LEU A 75 3.95 -0.80 -7.91
CA LEU A 75 4.93 -1.32 -6.96
C LEU A 75 6.24 -1.57 -7.70
N LYS A 76 7.30 -1.01 -7.15
CA LYS A 76 8.63 -1.25 -7.71
C LYS A 76 9.23 -2.53 -7.15
N GLN A 77 8.89 -2.87 -5.93
CA GLN A 77 9.37 -4.07 -5.27
C GLN A 77 8.24 -4.68 -4.46
N LEU A 78 8.17 -5.99 -4.47
CA LEU A 78 7.19 -6.68 -3.65
C LEU A 78 7.83 -7.05 -2.32
N PRO A 79 7.10 -6.88 -1.23
CA PRO A 79 7.61 -7.38 0.05
C PRO A 79 7.60 -8.90 0.03
N GLU A 80 8.59 -9.46 0.58
CA GLU A 80 8.70 -10.91 0.64
C GLU A 80 7.92 -11.48 1.79
#